data_aac4b0c9bca6e1ec4e73696d9dcce7c8
#
_entry.id   aac4b0c9bca6e1ec4e73696d9dcce7c8
#
_cell.length_a   1.000
_cell.length_b   1.000
_cell.length_c   1.000
_cell.angle_alpha   90.00
_cell.angle_beta   90.00
_cell.angle_gamma   90.00
#
_symmetry.space_group_name_H-M   'P 1'
#
loop_
_entity.id
_entity.type
_entity.pdbx_description
1 polymer ?
#
loop_
_entity_poly.entity_id
_entity_poly.type
_entity_poly.pdbx_seq_one_letter_code
_entity_poly.pdbx_strand_id
1 'polypeptide(L)'
;MKKIFNIFIAMLAVVALACETETQTLTYEVSSDRVEIEANRRGIDCNGGQIILNVTASAYWILNVDEATAEWVDFTPKAAGAGTTEVFVTIKENTGDARVAELMFDTQAGVKETVKISQRGSEEQLSYFCETFGNEPVAEDTNLNRFQDWTTTGFGTGVLAYDGDLVISSSNPSTIEGSSAGNSLYFNEDNLELVIGPIAIYGDEYFRFNFNACNRNGAISKEEFKMFAGDNGDDWFPFSYNVVGATESGWQTIVADFSLRKDIAHNIYLKVTAPAGYEIDDFTLVQGYKEDEAPTARVSMDSNPIGTVFFEDDLNWITRGFADVVDVAHFDTGWNVCHMGVDSYTLAQVPQKSRDLYEASGWTYADRCYFELDENGDGHLKIGRSSSKTPHTGTLYLPTGVLSKVDHDAKISVKFSVDICRHSASDCKFIYVTAYTPGVENDEKVITAEISTIKVFGTFEVEFHNVTRDTTFSIGTKVQTDNSSTRVGFDNFKIVKL
;
A
#
# COMPACT_ATOMS: atom_id res chain seq x y z
N MET A 1 25.91 -43.96 -40.73
CA MET A 1 24.74 -43.17 -41.13
C MET A 1 23.39 -43.95 -41.04
N LYS A 2 23.29 -45.19 -41.53
CA LYS A 2 22.01 -45.95 -41.44
C LYS A 2 21.51 -46.26 -40.02
N LYS A 3 22.42 -46.44 -39.02
CA LYS A 3 22.01 -46.74 -37.64
C LYS A 3 21.50 -45.52 -36.87
N ILE A 4 21.96 -44.35 -37.20
CA ILE A 4 21.50 -43.06 -36.57
C ILE A 4 20.11 -42.68 -37.10
N PHE A 5 19.85 -42.94 -38.37
CA PHE A 5 18.54 -42.67 -38.99
C PHE A 5 17.42 -43.57 -38.43
N ASN A 6 17.72 -44.81 -38.09
CA ASN A 6 16.75 -45.71 -37.47
C ASN A 6 16.44 -45.36 -36.00
N ILE A 7 17.36 -44.76 -35.26
CA ILE A 7 17.11 -44.28 -33.93
C ILE A 7 16.22 -43.01 -33.95
N PHE A 8 16.40 -42.16 -34.95
CA PHE A 8 15.55 -40.98 -35.13
C PHE A 8 14.11 -41.33 -35.53
N ILE A 9 13.91 -42.33 -36.36
CA ILE A 9 12.58 -42.81 -36.75
C ILE A 9 11.91 -43.55 -35.59
N ALA A 10 12.65 -44.29 -34.76
CA ALA A 10 12.11 -44.91 -33.55
C ALA A 10 11.73 -43.89 -32.46
N MET A 11 12.48 -42.79 -32.30
CA MET A 11 12.10 -41.71 -31.44
C MET A 11 10.87 -40.93 -31.93
N LEU A 12 10.76 -40.72 -33.24
CA LEU A 12 9.57 -40.09 -33.82
C LEU A 12 8.32 -40.97 -33.69
N ALA A 13 8.47 -42.28 -33.79
CA ALA A 13 7.37 -43.23 -33.64
C ALA A 13 6.90 -43.36 -32.17
N VAL A 14 7.79 -43.22 -31.19
CA VAL A 14 7.44 -43.22 -29.77
C VAL A 14 6.73 -41.91 -29.36
N VAL A 15 7.09 -40.78 -29.96
CA VAL A 15 6.38 -39.52 -29.78
C VAL A 15 4.99 -39.52 -30.45
N ALA A 16 4.84 -40.22 -31.57
CA ALA A 16 3.55 -40.33 -32.25
C ALA A 16 2.58 -41.31 -31.55
N LEU A 17 3.07 -42.31 -30.81
CA LEU A 17 2.25 -43.28 -30.07
C LEU A 17 1.86 -42.81 -28.66
N ALA A 18 2.47 -41.74 -28.15
CA ALA A 18 2.08 -41.09 -26.88
C ALA A 18 0.99 -40.03 -27.05
N CYS A 19 0.46 -39.83 -28.25
CA CYS A 19 -0.48 -38.77 -28.59
C CYS A 19 -1.88 -39.25 -28.90
N GLU A 20 -2.28 -40.44 -28.42
CA GLU A 20 -3.68 -40.88 -28.47
C GLU A 20 -4.21 -41.09 -27.06
N THR A 21 -4.83 -40.09 -26.55
CA THR A 21 -5.97 -39.95 -25.63
C THR A 21 -5.71 -38.85 -24.61
N GLU A 22 -6.01 -37.67 -24.97
CA GLU A 22 -6.61 -36.57 -24.22
C GLU A 22 -6.37 -35.30 -25.02
N THR A 23 -7.42 -34.76 -25.59
CA THR A 23 -7.40 -33.39 -26.12
C THR A 23 -7.30 -32.46 -24.94
N GLN A 24 -6.10 -32.30 -24.38
CA GLN A 24 -5.79 -31.12 -23.57
C GLN A 24 -5.73 -29.95 -24.55
N THR A 25 -6.79 -29.17 -24.59
CA THR A 25 -6.72 -27.83 -25.11
C THR A 25 -5.74 -27.06 -24.23
N LEU A 26 -4.47 -27.05 -24.63
CA LEU A 26 -3.51 -26.10 -24.09
C LEU A 26 -4.01 -24.73 -24.54
N THR A 27 -4.84 -24.11 -23.73
CA THR A 27 -5.06 -22.67 -23.77
C THR A 27 -3.73 -22.04 -23.39
N TYR A 28 -2.92 -21.71 -24.40
CA TYR A 28 -1.88 -20.72 -24.21
C TYR A 28 -2.62 -19.43 -23.91
N GLU A 29 -2.66 -19.03 -22.64
CA GLU A 29 -2.82 -17.63 -22.34
C GLU A 29 -1.59 -16.97 -22.97
N VAL A 30 -1.81 -16.27 -24.07
CA VAL A 30 -0.83 -15.34 -24.61
C VAL A 30 -0.72 -14.26 -23.56
N SER A 31 0.24 -14.39 -22.64
CA SER A 31 0.59 -13.29 -21.78
C SER A 31 0.97 -12.16 -22.73
N SER A 32 0.22 -11.09 -22.72
CA SER A 32 0.56 -9.91 -23.50
C SER A 32 1.98 -9.53 -23.15
N ASP A 33 2.84 -9.42 -24.16
CA ASP A 33 4.20 -8.96 -23.95
C ASP A 33 4.15 -7.64 -23.20
N ARG A 34 4.90 -7.53 -22.12
CA ARG A 34 4.89 -6.36 -21.25
C ARG A 34 6.30 -6.02 -20.77
N VAL A 35 6.47 -4.76 -20.48
CA VAL A 35 7.56 -4.26 -19.65
C VAL A 35 6.97 -3.33 -18.60
N GLU A 36 7.30 -3.58 -17.34
CA GLU A 36 6.89 -2.77 -16.19
C GLU A 36 8.16 -2.21 -15.57
N ILE A 37 8.16 -0.92 -15.23
CA ILE A 37 9.34 -0.23 -14.75
C ILE A 37 8.98 0.56 -13.50
N GLU A 38 9.53 0.15 -12.38
CA GLU A 38 9.45 0.85 -11.11
C GLU A 38 10.76 1.58 -10.86
N ALA A 39 10.68 2.88 -10.60
CA ALA A 39 11.82 3.69 -10.22
C ALA A 39 11.77 3.98 -8.71
N ASN A 40 12.90 3.86 -8.01
CA ASN A 40 12.98 4.28 -6.62
C ASN A 40 12.75 5.80 -6.46
N ARG A 41 13.01 6.56 -7.51
CA ARG A 41 12.67 7.99 -7.65
C ARG A 41 12.73 8.38 -9.12
N ARG A 42 11.99 9.41 -9.52
CA ARG A 42 12.01 9.95 -10.89
C ARG A 42 12.61 11.34 -11.00
N GLY A 43 13.10 11.87 -9.89
CA GLY A 43 13.77 13.14 -9.80
C GLY A 43 15.11 13.05 -9.08
N ILE A 44 16.04 13.96 -9.41
CA ILE A 44 17.36 14.04 -8.78
C ILE A 44 17.83 15.49 -8.68
N ASP A 45 18.56 15.79 -7.61
CA ASP A 45 19.17 17.09 -7.36
C ASP A 45 20.20 17.46 -8.46
N CYS A 46 20.55 18.76 -8.54
CA CYS A 46 21.56 19.26 -9.48
C CYS A 46 22.93 18.59 -9.28
N ASN A 47 23.28 18.15 -8.07
CA ASN A 47 24.53 17.43 -7.81
C ASN A 47 24.61 16.05 -8.49
N GLY A 48 23.51 15.57 -9.06
CA GLY A 48 23.43 14.25 -9.68
C GLY A 48 23.38 13.12 -8.66
N GLY A 49 23.74 11.92 -9.10
CA GLY A 49 23.72 10.72 -8.25
C GLY A 49 23.20 9.49 -8.98
N GLN A 50 22.64 8.55 -8.25
CA GLN A 50 22.16 7.28 -8.80
C GLN A 50 20.66 7.07 -8.55
N ILE A 51 19.99 6.57 -9.56
CA ILE A 51 18.59 6.11 -9.53
C ILE A 51 18.59 4.63 -9.85
N ILE A 52 17.72 3.86 -9.19
CA ILE A 52 17.54 2.43 -9.43
C ILE A 52 16.18 2.23 -10.10
N LEU A 53 16.18 1.52 -11.21
CA LEU A 53 14.97 1.07 -11.89
C LEU A 53 14.85 -0.44 -11.75
N ASN A 54 13.72 -0.93 -11.27
CA ASN A 54 13.34 -2.34 -11.30
C ASN A 54 12.55 -2.59 -12.58
N VAL A 55 13.16 -3.26 -13.53
CA VAL A 55 12.58 -3.57 -14.85
C VAL A 55 12.09 -5.00 -14.85
N THR A 56 10.79 -5.21 -14.95
CA THR A 56 10.17 -6.55 -15.10
C THR A 56 9.64 -6.68 -16.53
N ALA A 57 10.24 -7.55 -17.32
CA ALA A 57 9.89 -7.74 -18.72
C ALA A 57 9.58 -9.21 -19.06
N SER A 58 8.65 -9.41 -19.99
CA SER A 58 8.30 -10.74 -20.53
C SER A 58 9.27 -11.24 -21.61
N ALA A 59 10.10 -10.34 -22.17
CA ALA A 59 11.04 -10.61 -23.25
C ALA A 59 12.38 -9.90 -23.02
N TYR A 60 13.37 -10.22 -23.87
CA TYR A 60 14.63 -9.47 -23.93
C TYR A 60 14.36 -7.99 -24.28
N TRP A 61 15.00 -7.10 -23.54
CA TRP A 61 14.87 -5.64 -23.71
C TRP A 61 16.22 -4.95 -23.81
N ILE A 62 16.20 -3.78 -24.43
CA ILE A 62 17.35 -2.86 -24.57
C ILE A 62 16.91 -1.49 -24.07
N LEU A 63 17.75 -0.84 -23.29
CA LEU A 63 17.59 0.52 -22.83
C LEU A 63 18.43 1.48 -23.67
N ASN A 64 17.79 2.53 -24.19
CA ASN A 64 18.40 3.58 -24.99
C ASN A 64 18.03 4.96 -24.45
N VAL A 65 18.87 5.93 -24.76
CA VAL A 65 18.62 7.37 -24.59
C VAL A 65 19.05 8.09 -25.86
N ASP A 66 18.58 9.31 -26.06
CA ASP A 66 19.10 10.17 -27.15
C ASP A 66 20.56 10.59 -26.90
N GLU A 67 21.20 11.13 -27.95
CA GLU A 67 22.62 11.49 -27.91
C GLU A 67 22.91 12.61 -26.89
N ALA A 68 22.01 13.57 -26.73
CA ALA A 68 22.18 14.68 -25.80
C ALA A 68 22.04 14.19 -24.34
N THR A 69 21.12 13.29 -24.09
CA THR A 69 20.93 12.64 -22.78
C THR A 69 22.13 11.76 -22.43
N ALA A 70 22.72 11.04 -23.39
CA ALA A 70 23.88 10.18 -23.17
C ALA A 70 25.14 10.92 -22.70
N GLU A 71 25.21 12.25 -22.87
CA GLU A 71 26.32 13.05 -22.35
C GLU A 71 26.33 13.13 -20.81
N TRP A 72 25.18 13.02 -20.17
CA TRP A 72 25.03 13.24 -18.73
C TRP A 72 24.33 12.11 -17.99
N VAL A 73 23.78 11.10 -18.69
CA VAL A 73 23.18 9.89 -18.12
C VAL A 73 23.96 8.67 -18.59
N ASP A 74 24.36 7.82 -17.66
CA ASP A 74 24.88 6.49 -17.93
C ASP A 74 24.05 5.45 -17.16
N PHE A 75 23.98 4.22 -17.68
CA PHE A 75 23.16 3.17 -17.08
C PHE A 75 23.75 1.78 -17.32
N THR A 76 23.50 0.91 -16.34
CA THR A 76 23.95 -0.50 -16.39
C THR A 76 22.96 -1.40 -15.64
N PRO A 77 22.56 -2.57 -16.21
CA PRO A 77 22.87 -3.04 -17.56
C PRO A 77 22.12 -2.24 -18.65
N LYS A 78 22.65 -2.26 -19.89
CA LYS A 78 22.01 -1.65 -21.06
C LYS A 78 20.97 -2.56 -21.72
N ALA A 79 20.93 -3.82 -21.34
CA ALA A 79 19.99 -4.82 -21.84
C ALA A 79 19.94 -6.00 -20.88
N ALA A 80 18.80 -6.69 -20.84
CA ALA A 80 18.67 -7.97 -20.12
C ALA A 80 17.60 -8.87 -20.76
N GLY A 81 17.54 -10.12 -20.31
CA GLY A 81 16.51 -11.09 -20.70
C GLY A 81 15.17 -10.83 -20.00
N ALA A 82 14.21 -11.74 -20.24
CA ALA A 82 12.96 -11.77 -19.49
C ALA A 82 13.19 -11.99 -17.99
N GLY A 83 12.31 -11.43 -17.17
CA GLY A 83 12.40 -11.44 -15.71
C GLY A 83 12.61 -10.04 -15.14
N THR A 84 12.91 -9.97 -13.84
CA THR A 84 13.16 -8.70 -13.15
C THR A 84 14.66 -8.41 -13.10
N THR A 85 15.05 -7.19 -13.46
CA THR A 85 16.44 -6.73 -13.50
C THR A 85 16.54 -5.34 -12.88
N GLU A 86 17.48 -5.13 -11.96
CA GLU A 86 17.84 -3.78 -11.49
C GLU A 86 18.73 -3.09 -12.49
N VAL A 87 18.37 -1.85 -12.86
CA VAL A 87 19.16 -0.96 -13.70
C VAL A 87 19.61 0.24 -12.87
N PHE A 88 20.90 0.41 -12.76
CA PHE A 88 21.52 1.55 -12.09
C PHE A 88 21.71 2.68 -13.10
N VAL A 89 21.00 3.77 -12.91
CA VAL A 89 21.09 4.98 -13.74
C VAL A 89 21.92 6.02 -13.00
N THR A 90 23.06 6.35 -13.51
CA THR A 90 23.98 7.36 -12.95
C THR A 90 23.82 8.67 -13.72
N ILE A 91 23.55 9.75 -12.99
CA ILE A 91 23.29 11.09 -13.51
C ILE A 91 24.39 12.01 -13.05
N LYS A 92 25.01 12.72 -13.98
CA LYS A 92 26.08 13.69 -13.70
C LYS A 92 25.51 15.00 -13.14
N GLU A 93 26.37 15.75 -12.46
CA GLU A 93 26.07 17.11 -12.00
C GLU A 93 25.49 17.99 -13.13
N ASN A 94 24.53 18.83 -12.77
CA ASN A 94 23.93 19.84 -13.64
C ASN A 94 24.20 21.23 -13.09
N THR A 95 25.01 22.01 -13.81
CA THR A 95 25.35 23.40 -13.48
C THR A 95 24.52 24.42 -14.25
N GLY A 96 23.58 23.97 -15.08
CA GLY A 96 22.68 24.78 -15.87
C GLY A 96 21.24 24.69 -15.46
N ASP A 97 20.34 24.90 -16.39
CA ASP A 97 18.90 24.79 -16.23
C ASP A 97 18.48 23.35 -15.96
N ALA A 98 17.29 23.19 -15.42
CA ALA A 98 16.69 21.87 -15.23
C ALA A 98 16.57 21.10 -16.56
N ARG A 99 16.73 19.76 -16.49
CA ARG A 99 16.72 18.89 -17.67
C ARG A 99 16.02 17.57 -17.40
N VAL A 100 15.55 16.92 -18.46
CA VAL A 100 14.81 15.66 -18.40
C VAL A 100 15.50 14.62 -19.26
N ALA A 101 15.74 13.44 -18.72
CA ALA A 101 16.18 12.27 -19.48
C ALA A 101 14.95 11.41 -19.83
N GLU A 102 14.84 11.01 -21.09
CA GLU A 102 13.90 10.00 -21.55
C GLU A 102 14.63 8.67 -21.76
N LEU A 103 14.39 7.71 -20.86
CA LEU A 103 14.96 6.38 -20.94
C LEU A 103 13.97 5.47 -21.68
N MET A 104 14.34 5.05 -22.89
CA MET A 104 13.47 4.26 -23.78
C MET A 104 13.81 2.78 -23.70
N PHE A 105 12.85 1.98 -23.27
CA PHE A 105 12.94 0.52 -23.22
C PHE A 105 12.25 -0.07 -24.43
N ASP A 106 13.02 -0.76 -25.26
CA ASP A 106 12.54 -1.50 -26.43
C ASP A 106 12.66 -2.99 -26.16
N THR A 107 11.55 -3.73 -26.20
CA THR A 107 11.57 -5.18 -26.06
C THR A 107 11.68 -5.88 -27.43
N GLN A 108 12.23 -7.07 -27.45
CA GLN A 108 12.27 -7.91 -28.66
C GLN A 108 10.86 -8.23 -29.19
N ALA A 109 9.87 -8.18 -28.35
CA ALA A 109 8.46 -8.36 -28.69
C ALA A 109 7.82 -7.11 -29.29
N GLY A 110 8.54 -5.98 -29.37
CA GLY A 110 8.07 -4.72 -29.94
C GLY A 110 7.30 -3.81 -28.98
N VAL A 111 7.24 -4.16 -27.70
CA VAL A 111 6.70 -3.28 -26.66
C VAL A 111 7.73 -2.18 -26.36
N LYS A 112 7.25 -0.95 -26.27
CA LYS A 112 8.07 0.23 -25.96
C LYS A 112 7.51 0.92 -24.72
N GLU A 113 8.41 1.20 -23.79
CA GLU A 113 8.11 1.99 -22.61
C GLU A 113 9.15 3.11 -22.43
N THR A 114 8.73 4.24 -21.86
CA THR A 114 9.61 5.35 -21.61
C THR A 114 9.51 5.81 -20.18
N VAL A 115 10.64 5.87 -19.50
CA VAL A 115 10.76 6.44 -18.17
C VAL A 115 11.40 7.80 -18.27
N LYS A 116 10.74 8.83 -17.72
CA LYS A 116 11.29 10.17 -17.62
C LYS A 116 11.94 10.35 -16.25
N ILE A 117 13.17 10.86 -16.27
CA ILE A 117 13.93 11.24 -15.08
C ILE A 117 14.27 12.71 -15.20
N SER A 118 13.84 13.50 -14.24
CA SER A 118 14.10 14.94 -14.20
C SER A 118 15.30 15.25 -13.32
N GLN A 119 16.16 16.16 -13.76
CA GLN A 119 17.24 16.70 -12.94
C GLN A 119 17.10 18.21 -12.78
N ARG A 120 17.20 18.67 -11.54
CA ARG A 120 17.15 20.07 -11.16
C ARG A 120 18.28 20.88 -11.79
N GLY A 121 17.99 22.15 -12.09
CA GLY A 121 19.00 23.18 -12.36
C GLY A 121 19.68 23.69 -11.07
N SER A 122 20.83 24.31 -11.21
CA SER A 122 21.64 24.72 -10.05
C SER A 122 21.10 25.93 -9.29
N GLU A 123 20.29 26.78 -9.93
CA GLU A 123 19.86 28.07 -9.36
C GLU A 123 18.33 28.31 -9.37
N GLU A 124 17.50 27.36 -9.82
CA GLU A 124 16.07 27.56 -9.91
C GLU A 124 15.31 27.03 -8.70
N GLN A 125 14.28 27.79 -8.29
CA GLN A 125 13.26 27.25 -7.41
C GLN A 125 12.50 26.16 -8.18
N LEU A 126 12.54 24.94 -7.65
CA LEU A 126 11.93 23.81 -8.31
C LEU A 126 10.41 23.87 -8.24
N SER A 127 9.76 23.82 -9.40
CA SER A 127 8.33 23.54 -9.49
C SER A 127 8.11 22.04 -9.69
N TYR A 128 7.51 21.37 -8.71
CA TYR A 128 7.22 19.94 -8.78
C TYR A 128 6.03 19.67 -9.68
N PHE A 129 4.97 20.44 -9.55
CA PHE A 129 3.86 20.44 -10.51
C PHE A 129 3.09 21.75 -10.49
N CYS A 130 2.44 22.03 -11.61
CA CYS A 130 1.46 23.08 -11.79
C CYS A 130 0.32 22.50 -12.62
N GLU A 131 -0.94 22.82 -12.28
CA GLU A 131 -2.13 22.41 -13.01
C GLU A 131 -3.16 23.55 -12.99
N THR A 132 -3.75 23.84 -14.15
CA THR A 132 -4.73 24.93 -14.35
C THR A 132 -6.08 24.42 -14.88
N PHE A 133 -6.29 23.10 -14.90
CA PHE A 133 -7.51 22.43 -15.37
C PHE A 133 -7.96 22.79 -16.80
N GLY A 134 -6.98 22.94 -17.71
CA GLY A 134 -7.23 23.21 -19.13
C GLY A 134 -7.21 24.69 -19.47
N ASN A 135 -6.96 24.96 -20.76
CA ASN A 135 -6.87 26.32 -21.29
C ASN A 135 -8.20 26.82 -21.84
N GLU A 136 -9.13 25.94 -22.15
CA GLU A 136 -10.42 26.28 -22.75
C GLU A 136 -11.57 25.85 -21.81
N PRO A 137 -12.59 26.68 -21.66
CA PRO A 137 -13.76 26.35 -20.84
C PRO A 137 -14.46 25.08 -21.31
N VAL A 138 -14.75 24.15 -20.39
CA VAL A 138 -15.59 22.98 -20.70
C VAL A 138 -17.02 23.44 -21.06
N ALA A 139 -17.62 22.80 -22.05
CA ALA A 139 -18.99 23.14 -22.48
C ALA A 139 -20.03 22.67 -21.47
N GLU A 140 -19.75 21.59 -20.74
CA GLU A 140 -20.57 21.01 -19.68
C GLU A 140 -19.67 20.52 -18.57
N ASP A 141 -20.17 20.48 -17.33
CA ASP A 141 -19.46 19.91 -16.20
C ASP A 141 -18.99 18.49 -16.51
N THR A 142 -17.71 18.26 -16.39
CA THR A 142 -17.05 17.01 -16.78
C THR A 142 -16.45 16.33 -15.56
N ASN A 143 -16.79 15.05 -15.34
CA ASN A 143 -16.18 14.28 -14.27
C ASN A 143 -14.65 14.24 -14.41
N LEU A 144 -13.94 14.42 -13.31
CA LEU A 144 -12.47 14.46 -13.23
C LEU A 144 -11.81 13.29 -13.99
N ASN A 145 -12.32 12.07 -13.81
CA ASN A 145 -11.80 10.86 -14.43
C ASN A 145 -12.02 10.78 -15.96
N ARG A 146 -12.78 11.69 -16.53
CA ARG A 146 -13.04 11.81 -17.99
C ARG A 146 -12.42 13.04 -18.62
N PHE A 147 -11.87 13.93 -17.81
CA PHE A 147 -11.19 15.13 -18.31
C PHE A 147 -9.92 14.75 -19.07
N GLN A 148 -9.68 15.41 -20.21
CA GLN A 148 -8.56 15.09 -21.11
C GLN A 148 -7.58 16.26 -21.32
N ASP A 149 -8.04 17.49 -21.07
CA ASP A 149 -7.32 18.71 -21.43
C ASP A 149 -6.41 19.18 -20.28
N TRP A 150 -5.71 18.24 -19.65
CA TRP A 150 -4.77 18.53 -18.58
C TRP A 150 -3.63 19.43 -19.01
N THR A 151 -3.34 20.45 -18.23
CA THR A 151 -2.23 21.38 -18.42
C THR A 151 -1.05 21.11 -17.49
N THR A 152 -1.05 19.96 -16.86
CA THR A 152 -0.03 19.57 -15.86
C THR A 152 1.38 19.72 -16.38
N THR A 153 2.18 20.51 -15.68
CA THR A 153 3.61 20.72 -15.94
C THR A 153 4.42 20.60 -14.66
N GLY A 154 5.73 20.46 -14.76
CA GLY A 154 6.64 20.39 -13.62
C GLY A 154 7.45 19.10 -13.57
N PHE A 155 8.43 19.07 -12.68
CA PHE A 155 9.41 17.99 -12.60
C PHE A 155 8.89 16.70 -11.98
N GLY A 156 7.89 16.80 -11.12
CA GLY A 156 7.29 15.67 -10.40
C GLY A 156 6.23 14.90 -11.19
N THR A 157 5.93 15.29 -12.43
CA THR A 157 4.69 14.89 -13.12
C THR A 157 4.78 13.62 -13.96
N GLY A 158 5.89 12.90 -13.96
CA GLY A 158 6.11 11.77 -14.87
C GLY A 158 5.09 10.63 -14.79
N VAL A 159 4.44 10.44 -13.64
CA VAL A 159 3.37 9.44 -13.41
C VAL A 159 2.24 10.03 -12.58
N LEU A 160 2.15 11.36 -12.48
CA LEU A 160 1.13 12.03 -11.70
C LEU A 160 -0.26 11.71 -12.25
N ALA A 161 -1.16 11.39 -11.33
CA ALA A 161 -2.59 11.19 -11.60
C ALA A 161 -3.42 12.03 -10.64
N TYR A 162 -4.65 12.29 -11.04
CA TYR A 162 -5.67 12.93 -10.21
C TYR A 162 -6.79 11.91 -10.02
N ASP A 163 -7.22 11.68 -8.80
CA ASP A 163 -8.29 10.74 -8.46
C ASP A 163 -9.34 11.43 -7.58
N GLY A 164 -10.61 11.12 -7.83
CA GLY A 164 -11.75 11.62 -7.10
C GLY A 164 -13.02 11.71 -7.96
N ASP A 165 -14.17 11.72 -7.31
CA ASP A 165 -15.49 11.85 -7.96
C ASP A 165 -15.93 13.31 -8.12
N LEU A 166 -14.99 14.20 -8.38
CA LEU A 166 -15.22 15.64 -8.58
C LEU A 166 -15.52 15.96 -10.04
N VAL A 167 -15.95 17.19 -10.29
CA VAL A 167 -16.23 17.69 -11.64
C VAL A 167 -15.35 18.88 -11.99
N ILE A 168 -14.92 18.95 -13.24
CA ILE A 168 -14.32 20.13 -13.84
C ILE A 168 -15.47 21.00 -14.37
N SER A 169 -15.52 22.25 -13.96
CA SER A 169 -16.58 23.20 -14.28
C SER A 169 -16.01 24.54 -14.73
N SER A 170 -16.62 25.15 -15.74
CA SER A 170 -16.31 26.50 -16.18
C SER A 170 -17.29 27.53 -15.64
N SER A 171 -18.22 27.15 -14.75
CA SER A 171 -19.31 28.01 -14.26
C SER A 171 -18.85 29.11 -13.31
N ASN A 172 -17.71 28.94 -12.66
CA ASN A 172 -17.16 29.91 -11.70
C ASN A 172 -15.61 29.86 -11.70
N PRO A 173 -14.95 30.32 -12.79
CA PRO A 173 -13.49 30.32 -12.87
C PRO A 173 -12.89 31.25 -11.82
N SER A 174 -11.63 30.98 -11.44
CA SER A 174 -10.90 31.83 -10.49
C SER A 174 -10.80 33.28 -10.97
N THR A 175 -11.02 34.20 -10.05
CA THR A 175 -10.92 35.66 -10.29
C THR A 175 -9.68 36.28 -9.68
N ILE A 176 -8.75 35.45 -9.16
CA ILE A 176 -7.48 35.93 -8.64
C ILE A 176 -6.61 36.43 -9.79
N GLU A 177 -5.93 37.56 -9.59
CA GLU A 177 -5.03 38.13 -10.61
C GLU A 177 -3.93 37.12 -10.99
N GLY A 178 -3.81 36.83 -12.27
CA GLY A 178 -2.85 35.86 -12.82
C GLY A 178 -3.33 34.41 -12.82
N SER A 179 -4.58 34.14 -12.39
CA SER A 179 -5.17 32.80 -12.51
C SER A 179 -5.47 32.45 -13.97
N SER A 180 -5.56 31.16 -14.26
CA SER A 180 -6.14 30.65 -15.50
C SER A 180 -7.62 31.00 -15.57
N ALA A 181 -8.11 31.36 -16.76
CA ALA A 181 -9.50 31.82 -16.92
C ALA A 181 -10.44 30.71 -17.45
N GLY A 182 -10.06 29.46 -17.33
CA GLY A 182 -10.75 28.34 -17.98
C GLY A 182 -11.77 27.64 -17.08
N ASN A 183 -11.27 26.75 -16.29
CA ASN A 183 -12.06 25.84 -15.49
C ASN A 183 -11.58 25.83 -14.04
N SER A 184 -12.43 25.30 -13.16
CA SER A 184 -12.09 24.97 -11.77
C SER A 184 -12.52 23.54 -11.46
N LEU A 185 -11.96 22.95 -10.44
CA LEU A 185 -12.38 21.67 -9.89
C LEU A 185 -13.42 21.92 -8.80
N TYR A 186 -14.61 21.35 -8.96
CA TYR A 186 -15.78 21.61 -8.13
C TYR A 186 -16.16 20.38 -7.29
N PHE A 187 -16.25 20.57 -5.97
CA PHE A 187 -16.83 19.63 -5.02
C PHE A 187 -18.35 19.74 -5.08
N ASN A 188 -18.98 18.98 -5.95
CA ASN A 188 -20.41 19.05 -6.24
C ASN A 188 -21.27 18.27 -5.25
N GLU A 189 -20.69 17.41 -4.42
CA GLU A 189 -21.34 16.62 -3.38
C GLU A 189 -20.53 16.67 -2.08
N ASP A 190 -21.15 16.25 -0.97
CA ASP A 190 -20.47 16.14 0.32
C ASP A 190 -19.54 14.93 0.39
N ASN A 191 -18.50 15.05 1.21
CA ASN A 191 -17.51 14.00 1.47
C ASN A 191 -16.69 13.56 0.26
N LEU A 192 -16.53 14.42 -0.71
CA LEU A 192 -15.63 14.18 -1.82
C LEU A 192 -14.17 14.42 -1.41
N GLU A 193 -13.28 13.68 -2.05
CA GLU A 193 -11.83 13.78 -1.89
C GLU A 193 -11.18 13.95 -3.26
N LEU A 194 -10.15 14.81 -3.31
CA LEU A 194 -9.20 14.87 -4.41
C LEU A 194 -7.88 14.27 -3.95
N VAL A 195 -7.37 13.32 -4.67
CA VAL A 195 -6.01 12.79 -4.49
C VAL A 195 -5.15 13.15 -5.69
N ILE A 196 -3.97 13.69 -5.43
CA ILE A 196 -2.98 14.09 -6.43
C ILE A 196 -1.70 13.32 -6.16
N GLY A 197 -1.20 12.56 -7.12
CA GLY A 197 0.07 11.84 -6.97
C GLY A 197 0.15 10.55 -7.78
N PRO A 198 1.30 9.87 -7.78
CA PRO A 198 2.52 10.26 -7.08
C PRO A 198 3.22 11.46 -7.72
N ILE A 199 3.72 12.36 -6.91
CA ILE A 199 4.55 13.50 -7.32
C ILE A 199 6.00 13.16 -6.95
N ALA A 200 6.88 13.00 -7.93
CA ALA A 200 8.28 12.71 -7.65
C ALA A 200 8.98 13.92 -7.02
N ILE A 201 9.74 13.69 -5.94
CA ILE A 201 10.49 14.73 -5.23
C ILE A 201 12.01 14.42 -5.27
N TYR A 202 12.83 15.47 -5.11
CA TYR A 202 14.30 15.38 -5.29
C TYR A 202 15.07 15.18 -3.98
N GLY A 203 14.40 14.73 -2.93
CA GLY A 203 14.99 14.66 -1.61
C GLY A 203 14.99 16.01 -0.92
N ASP A 204 14.25 16.99 -1.40
CA ASP A 204 13.96 18.22 -0.68
C ASP A 204 13.13 17.93 0.57
N GLU A 205 13.25 18.78 1.57
CA GLU A 205 12.57 18.61 2.85
C GLU A 205 11.40 19.59 3.02
N TYR A 206 11.42 20.70 2.32
CA TYR A 206 10.45 21.79 2.47
C TYR A 206 9.69 22.01 1.18
N PHE A 207 8.36 22.18 1.29
CA PHE A 207 7.45 22.33 0.17
C PHE A 207 6.46 23.46 0.44
N ARG A 208 6.08 24.14 -0.62
CA ARG A 208 4.97 25.10 -0.63
C ARG A 208 3.94 24.66 -1.66
N PHE A 209 2.73 24.42 -1.19
CA PHE A 209 1.56 24.10 -2.02
C PHE A 209 0.62 25.28 -2.06
N ASN A 210 0.43 25.87 -3.22
CA ASN A 210 -0.44 27.01 -3.44
C ASN A 210 -1.53 26.62 -4.44
N PHE A 211 -2.71 27.18 -4.22
CA PHE A 211 -3.82 27.12 -5.18
C PHE A 211 -4.87 28.16 -4.81
N ASN A 212 -5.81 28.41 -5.74
CA ASN A 212 -6.97 29.26 -5.49
C ASN A 212 -8.13 28.38 -5.01
N ALA A 213 -8.91 28.86 -4.04
CA ALA A 213 -10.08 28.19 -3.54
C ALA A 213 -11.24 29.17 -3.33
N CYS A 214 -12.46 28.67 -3.52
CA CYS A 214 -13.69 29.40 -3.28
C CYS A 214 -14.69 28.49 -2.57
N ASN A 215 -15.45 29.04 -1.64
CA ASN A 215 -16.65 28.40 -1.11
C ASN A 215 -17.88 29.20 -1.59
N ARG A 216 -18.67 28.62 -2.48
CA ARG A 216 -19.91 29.25 -3.02
C ARG A 216 -20.92 29.58 -1.93
N ASN A 217 -20.84 28.89 -0.78
CA ASN A 217 -21.79 29.03 0.32
C ASN A 217 -21.32 29.99 1.41
N GLY A 218 -20.12 30.57 1.31
CA GLY A 218 -19.57 31.48 2.32
C GLY A 218 -18.06 31.56 2.37
N ALA A 219 -17.51 31.74 3.55
CA ALA A 219 -16.08 31.78 3.78
C ALA A 219 -15.47 30.35 3.76
N ILE A 220 -14.18 30.25 3.47
CA ILE A 220 -13.45 28.98 3.58
C ILE A 220 -13.28 28.63 5.06
N SER A 221 -13.80 27.47 5.44
CA SER A 221 -13.70 26.94 6.81
C SER A 221 -12.55 25.94 6.92
N LYS A 222 -11.58 26.17 7.82
CA LYS A 222 -10.49 25.22 8.09
C LYS A 222 -10.95 23.92 8.76
N GLU A 223 -12.15 23.89 9.30
CA GLU A 223 -12.75 22.67 9.87
C GLU A 223 -13.32 21.76 8.79
N GLU A 224 -13.77 22.34 7.68
CA GLU A 224 -14.40 21.64 6.56
C GLU A 224 -13.43 21.35 5.42
N PHE A 225 -12.64 22.35 5.03
CA PHE A 225 -11.64 22.23 3.97
C PHE A 225 -10.31 21.75 4.58
N LYS A 226 -9.92 20.53 4.28
CA LYS A 226 -8.75 19.90 4.91
C LYS A 226 -7.73 19.44 3.87
N MET A 227 -6.46 19.48 4.25
CA MET A 227 -5.34 19.10 3.40
C MET A 227 -4.48 18.05 4.11
N PHE A 228 -4.00 17.09 3.33
CA PHE A 228 -3.17 15.99 3.81
C PHE A 228 -2.04 15.72 2.81
N ALA A 229 -0.94 15.20 3.32
CA ALA A 229 0.15 14.65 2.52
C ALA A 229 0.48 13.22 2.98
N GLY A 230 1.03 12.43 2.09
CA GLY A 230 1.49 11.06 2.34
C GLY A 230 2.55 10.63 1.34
N ASP A 231 3.14 9.47 1.52
CA ASP A 231 4.19 8.91 0.66
C ASP A 231 3.70 7.78 -0.25
N ASN A 232 2.54 7.20 0.03
CA ASN A 232 2.00 6.01 -0.64
C ASN A 232 0.56 6.15 -1.14
N GLY A 233 -0.12 7.26 -0.85
CA GLY A 233 -1.52 7.47 -1.23
C GLY A 233 -2.56 6.87 -0.28
N ASP A 234 -2.15 6.13 0.73
CA ASP A 234 -3.04 5.46 1.69
C ASP A 234 -2.91 6.04 3.11
N ASP A 235 -1.70 6.39 3.52
CA ASP A 235 -1.40 6.97 4.84
C ASP A 235 -1.34 8.49 4.76
N TRP A 236 -2.21 9.17 5.50
CA TRP A 236 -2.44 10.60 5.37
C TRP A 236 -2.11 11.38 6.64
N PHE A 237 -1.28 12.39 6.51
CA PHE A 237 -0.90 13.33 7.56
C PHE A 237 -1.51 14.70 7.29
N PRO A 238 -2.36 15.22 8.18
CA PRO A 238 -2.94 16.54 8.00
C PRO A 238 -1.89 17.63 8.12
N PHE A 239 -2.00 18.67 7.32
CA PHE A 239 -1.20 19.88 7.46
C PHE A 239 -2.06 21.14 7.36
N SER A 240 -1.57 22.22 7.99
CA SER A 240 -2.28 23.49 8.05
C SER A 240 -2.02 24.32 6.80
N TYR A 241 -2.88 25.27 6.57
CA TYR A 241 -2.74 26.26 5.49
C TYR A 241 -3.14 27.66 5.96
N ASN A 242 -2.70 28.66 5.23
CA ASN A 242 -3.15 30.05 5.37
C ASN A 242 -4.06 30.41 4.20
N VAL A 243 -5.08 31.21 4.50
CA VAL A 243 -5.94 31.81 3.49
C VAL A 243 -5.47 33.25 3.30
N VAL A 244 -5.08 33.58 2.08
CA VAL A 244 -4.56 34.89 1.71
C VAL A 244 -5.59 35.57 0.80
N GLY A 245 -5.98 36.78 1.16
CA GLY A 245 -6.98 37.58 0.44
C GLY A 245 -8.02 38.13 1.38
N ALA A 246 -8.72 39.16 0.94
CA ALA A 246 -9.55 40.02 1.78
C ALA A 246 -11.04 39.73 1.72
N THR A 247 -11.51 38.61 1.19
CA THR A 247 -12.93 38.43 0.91
C THR A 247 -13.59 37.43 1.84
N GLU A 248 -14.68 37.82 2.46
CA GLU A 248 -15.55 36.92 3.23
C GLU A 248 -16.30 35.92 2.33
N SER A 249 -16.26 36.13 1.02
CA SER A 249 -16.81 35.25 -0.01
C SER A 249 -16.08 35.46 -1.33
N GLY A 250 -15.96 34.41 -2.14
CA GLY A 250 -15.29 34.43 -3.42
C GLY A 250 -13.91 33.72 -3.38
N TRP A 251 -13.17 33.90 -4.45
CA TRP A 251 -11.87 33.25 -4.62
C TRP A 251 -10.80 33.83 -3.70
N GLN A 252 -10.06 32.96 -3.07
CA GLN A 252 -8.94 33.27 -2.16
C GLN A 252 -7.76 32.37 -2.48
N THR A 253 -6.53 32.83 -2.22
CA THR A 253 -5.35 31.99 -2.38
C THR A 253 -5.11 31.20 -1.11
N ILE A 254 -4.92 29.90 -1.26
CA ILE A 254 -4.47 28.99 -0.20
C ILE A 254 -2.96 28.84 -0.32
N VAL A 255 -2.27 28.99 0.82
CA VAL A 255 -0.82 28.78 0.93
C VAL A 255 -0.57 27.81 2.05
N ALA A 256 0.04 26.69 1.74
CA ALA A 256 0.38 25.65 2.68
C ALA A 256 1.88 25.32 2.59
N ASP A 257 2.60 25.61 3.66
CA ASP A 257 4.01 25.23 3.83
C ASP A 257 4.09 23.97 4.68
N PHE A 258 4.83 22.96 4.21
CA PHE A 258 5.04 21.72 4.96
C PHE A 258 6.41 21.14 4.69
N SER A 259 6.84 20.24 5.57
CA SER A 259 8.11 19.52 5.44
C SER A 259 7.89 18.01 5.45
N LEU A 260 8.74 17.29 4.73
CA LEU A 260 8.82 15.84 4.72
C LEU A 260 10.15 15.37 5.30
N ARG A 261 10.21 14.09 5.67
CA ARG A 261 11.49 13.45 6.00
C ARG A 261 12.28 13.20 4.71
N LYS A 262 13.31 13.97 4.51
CA LYS A 262 14.19 13.95 3.34
C LYS A 262 14.82 12.58 3.05
N ASP A 263 15.08 11.79 4.09
CA ASP A 263 15.79 10.51 4.02
C ASP A 263 14.91 9.35 3.54
N ILE A 264 13.59 9.52 3.51
CA ILE A 264 12.65 8.44 3.18
C ILE A 264 11.65 8.78 2.07
N ALA A 265 11.33 10.05 1.89
CA ALA A 265 10.35 10.45 0.88
C ALA A 265 10.97 10.48 -0.52
N HIS A 266 10.42 9.72 -1.45
CA HIS A 266 10.78 9.74 -2.87
C HIS A 266 9.63 10.26 -3.74
N ASN A 267 8.41 10.07 -3.28
CA ASN A 267 7.20 10.61 -3.87
C ASN A 267 6.35 11.26 -2.77
N ILE A 268 5.47 12.14 -3.19
CA ILE A 268 4.45 12.70 -2.33
C ILE A 268 3.08 12.52 -2.98
N TYR A 269 2.09 12.26 -2.15
CA TYR A 269 0.68 12.36 -2.50
C TYR A 269 0.07 13.50 -1.70
N LEU A 270 -0.80 14.28 -2.33
CA LEU A 270 -1.57 15.32 -1.69
C LEU A 270 -3.04 14.92 -1.73
N LYS A 271 -3.76 15.18 -0.64
CA LYS A 271 -5.19 15.00 -0.58
C LYS A 271 -5.87 16.27 -0.09
N VAL A 272 -6.95 16.63 -0.75
CA VAL A 272 -7.85 17.73 -0.34
C VAL A 272 -9.24 17.16 -0.13
N THR A 273 -9.87 17.49 0.99
CA THR A 273 -11.26 17.12 1.28
C THR A 273 -12.09 18.35 1.57
N ALA A 274 -13.28 18.40 1.02
CA ALA A 274 -14.23 19.50 1.25
C ALA A 274 -15.68 19.00 1.11
N PRO A 275 -16.67 19.66 1.75
CA PRO A 275 -18.06 19.44 1.45
C PRO A 275 -18.47 20.09 0.12
N ALA A 276 -19.71 19.85 -0.30
CA ALA A 276 -20.28 20.47 -1.48
C ALA A 276 -20.22 22.01 -1.43
N GLY A 277 -19.94 22.62 -2.57
CA GLY A 277 -19.88 24.07 -2.73
C GLY A 277 -18.46 24.65 -2.78
N TYR A 278 -17.43 23.86 -2.50
CA TYR A 278 -16.04 24.30 -2.67
C TYR A 278 -15.56 24.12 -4.10
N GLU A 279 -14.72 25.04 -4.52
CA GLU A 279 -14.00 25.00 -5.80
C GLU A 279 -12.53 25.28 -5.57
N ILE A 280 -11.69 24.69 -6.41
CA ILE A 280 -10.25 24.88 -6.38
C ILE A 280 -9.70 25.00 -7.78
N ASP A 281 -8.63 25.81 -7.94
CA ASP A 281 -8.02 26.12 -9.22
C ASP A 281 -6.54 26.45 -9.06
N ASP A 282 -5.77 26.40 -10.17
CA ASP A 282 -4.37 26.84 -10.25
C ASP A 282 -3.44 26.23 -9.22
N PHE A 283 -3.33 24.92 -9.20
CA PHE A 283 -2.39 24.22 -8.31
C PHE A 283 -0.93 24.50 -8.66
N THR A 284 -0.15 24.72 -7.62
CA THR A 284 1.31 24.82 -7.73
C THR A 284 1.98 24.19 -6.52
N LEU A 285 2.81 23.18 -6.71
CA LEU A 285 3.71 22.64 -5.68
C LEU A 285 5.15 23.00 -6.04
N VAL A 286 5.78 23.78 -5.20
CA VAL A 286 7.16 24.24 -5.38
C VAL A 286 8.03 23.85 -4.20
N GLN A 287 9.35 23.88 -4.40
CA GLN A 287 10.31 23.76 -3.32
C GLN A 287 10.11 24.93 -2.33
N GLY A 288 9.98 24.58 -1.05
CA GLY A 288 9.90 25.56 0.04
C GLY A 288 11.27 26.11 0.39
N TYR A 289 11.27 27.27 1.03
CA TYR A 289 12.49 27.89 1.53
C TYR A 289 12.72 27.52 2.99
N LYS A 290 13.91 27.04 3.30
CA LYS A 290 14.31 26.64 4.64
C LYS A 290 14.46 27.83 5.60
N GLU A 291 14.79 29.01 5.07
CA GLU A 291 15.26 30.15 5.85
C GLU A 291 14.18 31.20 6.16
N ASP A 292 13.12 31.30 5.36
CA ASP A 292 12.20 32.44 5.41
C ASP A 292 10.90 32.19 6.16
N GLU A 293 10.42 30.94 6.26
CA GLU A 293 9.20 30.61 7.00
C GLU A 293 9.28 29.18 7.56
N ALA A 294 8.96 29.01 8.84
CA ALA A 294 8.81 27.68 9.41
C ALA A 294 7.63 26.96 8.74
N PRO A 295 7.77 25.70 8.32
CA PRO A 295 6.67 24.92 7.77
C PRO A 295 5.48 24.90 8.72
N THR A 296 4.27 25.03 8.19
CA THR A 296 3.04 25.00 8.99
C THR A 296 2.78 23.65 9.63
N ALA A 297 3.33 22.58 9.07
CA ALA A 297 3.31 21.26 9.66
C ALA A 297 4.46 20.40 9.14
N ARG A 298 4.85 19.41 9.91
CA ARG A 298 5.77 18.35 9.49
C ARG A 298 4.99 17.09 9.20
N VAL A 299 5.20 16.53 8.02
CA VAL A 299 4.70 15.21 7.65
C VAL A 299 5.74 14.17 8.06
N SER A 300 5.35 13.25 8.94
CA SER A 300 6.24 12.21 9.46
C SER A 300 5.98 10.91 8.74
N MET A 301 6.99 10.35 8.11
CA MET A 301 6.94 9.10 7.35
C MET A 301 7.78 8.03 8.03
N ASP A 302 7.42 6.78 7.81
CA ASP A 302 8.12 5.63 8.35
C ASP A 302 9.31 5.23 7.44
N SER A 303 10.50 5.05 8.05
CA SER A 303 11.74 4.71 7.33
C SER A 303 11.84 3.25 6.91
N ASN A 304 10.96 2.37 7.38
CA ASN A 304 10.99 0.97 6.98
C ASN A 304 10.56 0.80 5.52
N PRO A 305 11.28 0.03 4.69
CA PRO A 305 10.88 -0.24 3.31
C PRO A 305 9.53 -0.96 3.20
N ILE A 306 8.82 -0.76 2.09
CA ILE A 306 7.68 -1.59 1.70
C ILE A 306 8.10 -3.06 1.69
N GLY A 307 7.23 -3.96 2.15
CA GLY A 307 7.54 -5.38 2.32
C GLY A 307 8.25 -5.73 3.63
N THR A 308 8.57 -4.74 4.50
CA THR A 308 9.12 -5.02 5.83
C THR A 308 8.17 -5.90 6.64
N VAL A 309 8.67 -7.04 7.12
CA VAL A 309 7.95 -7.93 8.02
C VAL A 309 8.10 -7.38 9.45
N PHE A 310 7.02 -6.90 10.02
CA PHE A 310 6.97 -6.41 11.39
C PHE A 310 6.73 -7.54 12.40
N PHE A 311 5.91 -8.49 12.02
CA PHE A 311 5.57 -9.65 12.84
C PHE A 311 5.40 -10.91 12.00
N GLU A 312 5.91 -12.03 12.49
CA GLU A 312 5.69 -13.35 11.90
C GLU A 312 5.77 -14.39 13.02
N ASP A 313 4.75 -15.25 13.13
CA ASP A 313 4.71 -16.35 14.09
C ASP A 313 4.01 -17.57 13.46
N ASP A 314 4.75 -18.63 13.27
CA ASP A 314 4.29 -19.92 12.76
C ASP A 314 3.81 -20.85 13.87
N LEU A 315 3.68 -20.34 15.08
CA LEU A 315 3.24 -21.05 16.30
C LEU A 315 4.05 -22.33 16.63
N ASN A 316 5.22 -22.53 16.05
CA ASN A 316 6.10 -23.68 16.33
C ASN A 316 6.51 -23.80 17.81
N TRP A 317 6.37 -22.73 18.59
CA TRP A 317 6.57 -22.79 20.03
C TRP A 317 5.51 -23.68 20.71
N ILE A 318 4.30 -23.80 20.16
CA ILE A 318 3.25 -24.72 20.63
C ILE A 318 3.72 -26.15 20.38
N THR A 319 4.15 -26.49 19.17
CA THR A 319 4.72 -27.79 18.82
C THR A 319 5.82 -28.18 19.80
N ARG A 320 6.81 -27.30 20.02
CA ARG A 320 7.97 -27.55 20.89
C ARG A 320 7.63 -27.63 22.38
N GLY A 321 6.62 -26.87 22.81
CA GLY A 321 6.29 -26.74 24.22
C GLY A 321 5.21 -27.68 24.70
N PHE A 322 4.30 -28.09 23.84
CA PHE A 322 3.10 -28.80 24.22
C PHE A 322 2.98 -30.24 23.68
N ALA A 323 3.91 -30.70 22.85
CA ALA A 323 3.93 -32.05 22.30
C ALA A 323 3.85 -33.15 23.40
N ASP A 324 4.54 -32.94 24.53
CA ASP A 324 4.58 -33.88 25.65
C ASP A 324 3.36 -33.76 26.58
N VAL A 325 2.50 -32.76 26.40
CA VAL A 325 1.33 -32.47 27.26
C VAL A 325 0.05 -33.02 26.66
N VAL A 326 0.07 -33.27 25.36
CA VAL A 326 -1.08 -33.79 24.63
C VAL A 326 -1.24 -35.28 24.89
N ASP A 327 -2.40 -35.70 25.31
CA ASP A 327 -2.73 -37.13 25.51
C ASP A 327 -2.82 -37.82 24.14
N VAL A 328 -1.82 -38.65 23.84
CA VAL A 328 -1.68 -39.39 22.58
C VAL A 328 -2.95 -40.19 22.20
N ALA A 329 -3.78 -40.54 23.16
CA ALA A 329 -5.04 -41.27 22.94
C ALA A 329 -6.10 -40.48 22.16
N HIS A 330 -5.91 -39.18 22.00
CA HIS A 330 -6.84 -38.32 21.27
C HIS A 330 -6.35 -37.92 19.87
N PHE A 331 -5.17 -38.34 19.46
CA PHE A 331 -4.62 -38.03 18.11
C PHE A 331 -5.49 -38.57 16.97
N ASP A 332 -6.21 -39.67 17.18
CA ASP A 332 -7.11 -40.25 16.19
C ASP A 332 -8.30 -39.35 15.82
N THR A 333 -8.59 -38.31 16.57
CA THR A 333 -9.67 -37.35 16.30
C THR A 333 -9.24 -36.05 15.67
N GLY A 334 -7.91 -35.85 15.47
CA GLY A 334 -7.32 -34.70 14.77
C GLY A 334 -7.52 -33.35 15.48
N TRP A 335 -7.78 -33.34 16.81
CA TRP A 335 -8.04 -32.11 17.58
C TRP A 335 -7.75 -32.33 19.06
N ASN A 336 -6.51 -32.26 19.46
CA ASN A 336 -6.12 -32.45 20.87
C ASN A 336 -5.68 -31.15 21.52
N VAL A 337 -6.02 -31.02 22.77
CA VAL A 337 -6.21 -29.75 23.42
C VAL A 337 -5.43 -29.68 24.72
N CYS A 338 -4.50 -28.74 24.78
CA CYS A 338 -4.10 -28.15 26.03
C CYS A 338 -5.04 -26.97 26.31
N HIS A 339 -6.01 -27.14 27.22
CA HIS A 339 -6.92 -26.07 27.59
C HIS A 339 -6.21 -25.04 28.48
N MET A 340 -6.07 -23.85 28.00
CA MET A 340 -5.62 -22.67 28.75
C MET A 340 -6.83 -21.79 29.12
N GLY A 341 -7.92 -22.38 29.57
CA GLY A 341 -9.14 -21.67 29.96
C GLY A 341 -9.98 -22.43 30.95
N VAL A 342 -10.81 -21.76 31.68
CA VAL A 342 -11.55 -21.91 32.94
C VAL A 342 -12.12 -23.28 33.33
N ASP A 343 -12.16 -24.35 32.50
CA ASP A 343 -12.94 -25.53 32.84
C ASP A 343 -12.22 -26.87 33.01
N SER A 344 -10.95 -27.06 32.66
CA SER A 344 -10.33 -28.38 32.86
C SER A 344 -8.85 -28.42 33.12
N TYR A 345 -8.06 -27.46 32.62
CA TYR A 345 -6.63 -27.34 32.94
C TYR A 345 -6.29 -25.90 33.25
N THR A 346 -5.81 -25.64 34.45
CA THR A 346 -5.24 -24.33 34.79
C THR A 346 -3.81 -24.25 34.25
N LEU A 347 -3.33 -23.06 33.98
CA LEU A 347 -1.92 -22.81 33.59
C LEU A 347 -0.92 -23.50 34.56
N ALA A 348 -1.32 -23.67 35.83
CA ALA A 348 -0.55 -24.37 36.87
C ALA A 348 -0.38 -25.88 36.61
N GLN A 349 -1.20 -26.51 35.79
CA GLN A 349 -1.12 -27.93 35.45
C GLN A 349 -0.27 -28.20 34.20
N VAL A 350 0.07 -27.17 33.47
CA VAL A 350 0.95 -27.24 32.30
C VAL A 350 2.40 -27.27 32.78
N PRO A 351 3.28 -28.09 32.18
CA PRO A 351 4.72 -28.11 32.49
C PRO A 351 5.35 -26.72 32.46
N GLN A 352 6.30 -26.45 33.35
CA GLN A 352 6.94 -25.14 33.43
C GLN A 352 7.54 -24.69 32.08
N LYS A 353 8.22 -25.62 31.38
CA LYS A 353 8.77 -25.35 30.04
C LYS A 353 7.73 -24.81 29.06
N SER A 354 6.52 -25.39 29.05
CA SER A 354 5.45 -24.97 28.15
C SER A 354 4.89 -23.59 28.57
N ARG A 355 4.81 -23.33 29.86
CA ARG A 355 4.43 -22.01 30.40
C ARG A 355 5.44 -20.93 30.01
N ASP A 356 6.73 -21.24 30.19
CA ASP A 356 7.82 -20.31 29.85
C ASP A 356 7.79 -19.94 28.35
N LEU A 357 7.48 -20.90 27.47
CA LEU A 357 7.33 -20.64 26.03
C LEU A 357 6.10 -19.81 25.71
N TYR A 358 4.99 -20.07 26.36
CA TYR A 358 3.78 -19.26 26.22
C TYR A 358 4.01 -17.83 26.70
N GLU A 359 4.57 -17.65 27.89
CA GLU A 359 4.88 -16.32 28.42
C GLU A 359 5.86 -15.58 27.51
N ALA A 360 6.87 -16.27 26.97
CA ALA A 360 7.84 -15.70 26.04
C ALA A 360 7.23 -15.34 24.68
N SER A 361 6.18 -16.01 24.25
CA SER A 361 5.49 -15.71 22.98
C SER A 361 4.78 -14.36 22.99
N GLY A 362 4.36 -13.87 24.17
CA GLY A 362 3.64 -12.62 24.34
C GLY A 362 2.17 -12.65 23.91
N TRP A 363 1.66 -13.80 23.43
CA TRP A 363 0.25 -13.95 23.09
C TRP A 363 -0.62 -13.88 24.36
N THR A 364 -1.79 -13.26 24.22
CA THR A 364 -2.82 -13.24 25.26
C THR A 364 -4.18 -13.55 24.67
N TYR A 365 -5.17 -13.85 25.52
CA TYR A 365 -6.50 -14.19 25.07
C TYR A 365 -7.58 -13.74 26.05
N ALA A 366 -8.80 -13.58 25.54
CA ALA A 366 -10.01 -13.43 26.33
C ALA A 366 -10.97 -14.59 26.04
N ASP A 367 -11.75 -14.99 27.05
CA ASP A 367 -12.68 -16.10 27.05
C ASP A 367 -11.98 -17.45 26.87
N ARG A 368 -12.10 -18.08 25.69
CA ARG A 368 -11.61 -19.44 25.49
C ARG A 368 -10.61 -19.51 24.37
N CYS A 369 -9.42 -19.93 24.74
CA CYS A 369 -8.32 -20.26 23.84
C CYS A 369 -7.77 -21.66 24.14
N TYR A 370 -7.34 -22.35 23.12
CA TYR A 370 -6.75 -23.68 23.18
C TYR A 370 -5.48 -23.71 22.36
N PHE A 371 -4.47 -24.42 22.87
CA PHE A 371 -3.28 -24.79 22.12
C PHE A 371 -3.49 -26.19 21.60
N GLU A 372 -3.47 -26.38 20.30
CA GLU A 372 -3.71 -27.67 19.67
C GLU A 372 -2.56 -28.08 18.79
N LEU A 373 -2.39 -29.38 18.60
CA LEU A 373 -1.54 -29.94 17.56
C LEU A 373 -2.45 -30.55 16.50
N ASP A 374 -2.12 -30.35 15.23
CA ASP A 374 -2.79 -31.03 14.14
C ASP A 374 -2.38 -32.52 14.02
N GLU A 375 -2.86 -33.22 13.01
CA GLU A 375 -2.55 -34.63 12.75
C GLU A 375 -1.06 -34.88 12.41
N ASN A 376 -0.32 -33.84 12.01
CA ASN A 376 1.11 -33.89 11.72
C ASN A 376 1.95 -33.52 12.96
N GLY A 377 1.31 -33.06 14.02
CA GLY A 377 1.96 -32.55 15.22
C GLY A 377 2.33 -31.09 15.17
N ASP A 378 1.83 -30.34 14.18
CA ASP A 378 2.07 -28.90 14.08
C ASP A 378 1.12 -28.13 14.99
N GLY A 379 1.66 -27.17 15.74
CA GLY A 379 0.94 -26.41 16.75
C GLY A 379 0.14 -25.28 16.13
N HIS A 380 -1.07 -25.08 16.61
CA HIS A 380 -1.93 -23.96 16.24
C HIS A 380 -2.76 -23.46 17.43
N LEU A 381 -3.29 -22.27 17.33
CA LEU A 381 -4.21 -21.67 18.29
C LEU A 381 -5.67 -21.94 17.87
N LYS A 382 -6.53 -22.24 18.82
CA LYS A 382 -7.97 -22.32 18.59
C LYS A 382 -8.72 -21.49 19.62
N ILE A 383 -9.74 -20.75 19.18
CA ILE A 383 -10.65 -20.02 20.05
C ILE A 383 -12.06 -20.57 19.96
N GLY A 384 -12.88 -20.20 20.96
CA GLY A 384 -14.30 -20.57 21.03
C GLY A 384 -14.57 -21.97 21.53
N ARG A 385 -15.82 -22.31 21.70
CA ARG A 385 -16.29 -23.61 22.21
C ARG A 385 -17.56 -24.07 21.53
N SER A 386 -17.70 -25.39 21.41
CA SER A 386 -19.01 -26.03 21.16
C SER A 386 -19.83 -26.04 22.42
N SER A 387 -21.04 -25.48 22.43
CA SER A 387 -21.97 -25.58 23.52
C SER A 387 -23.40 -25.51 23.00
N SER A 388 -24.22 -26.47 23.42
CA SER A 388 -25.67 -26.48 23.11
C SER A 388 -26.49 -25.49 23.94
N LYS A 389 -25.91 -24.87 24.96
CA LYS A 389 -26.62 -23.99 25.90
C LYS A 389 -26.10 -22.57 25.99
N THR A 390 -24.80 -22.33 25.78
CA THR A 390 -24.22 -21.01 25.85
C THR A 390 -23.00 -20.99 24.91
N PRO A 391 -23.12 -20.40 23.73
CA PRO A 391 -21.96 -20.24 22.84
C PRO A 391 -20.93 -19.36 23.54
N HIS A 392 -19.70 -19.83 23.59
CA HIS A 392 -18.56 -19.07 24.10
C HIS A 392 -17.75 -18.55 22.91
N THR A 393 -17.52 -17.27 22.91
CA THR A 393 -16.61 -16.61 22.00
C THR A 393 -15.16 -16.77 22.48
N GLY A 394 -14.21 -16.33 21.67
CA GLY A 394 -12.83 -16.21 22.06
C GLY A 394 -12.20 -15.07 21.27
N THR A 395 -11.19 -14.47 21.87
CA THR A 395 -10.37 -13.45 21.23
C THR A 395 -8.90 -13.72 21.52
N LEU A 396 -8.08 -13.69 20.49
CA LEU A 396 -6.63 -13.71 20.59
C LEU A 396 -6.11 -12.27 20.41
N TYR A 397 -5.17 -11.89 21.24
CA TYR A 397 -4.44 -10.64 21.13
C TYR A 397 -3.00 -10.99 20.72
N LEU A 398 -2.52 -10.38 19.64
CA LEU A 398 -1.13 -10.50 19.23
C LEU A 398 -0.21 -9.91 20.32
N PRO A 399 1.06 -10.32 20.36
CA PRO A 399 2.04 -9.72 21.26
C PRO A 399 2.05 -8.19 21.14
N THR A 400 2.22 -7.51 22.26
CA THR A 400 2.31 -6.05 22.26
C THR A 400 3.58 -5.60 21.56
N GLY A 401 3.51 -4.47 20.84
CA GLY A 401 4.68 -3.88 20.17
C GLY A 401 5.08 -4.59 18.88
N VAL A 402 4.17 -5.35 18.24
CA VAL A 402 4.43 -5.95 16.91
C VAL A 402 4.85 -4.91 15.87
N LEU A 403 4.39 -3.65 16.01
CA LEU A 403 4.78 -2.53 15.18
C LEU A 403 5.84 -1.62 15.83
N SER A 404 6.55 -2.07 16.86
CA SER A 404 7.53 -1.22 17.58
C SER A 404 8.69 -0.69 16.72
N LYS A 405 8.94 -1.30 15.57
CA LYS A 405 9.93 -0.83 14.58
C LYS A 405 9.43 0.33 13.72
N VAL A 406 8.13 0.61 13.69
CA VAL A 406 7.58 1.76 13.00
C VAL A 406 8.11 3.03 13.68
N ASP A 407 8.51 4.00 12.89
CA ASP A 407 9.06 5.26 13.40
C ASP A 407 8.04 5.97 14.28
N HIS A 408 8.56 6.74 15.24
CA HIS A 408 7.73 7.56 16.10
C HIS A 408 6.96 8.59 15.27
N ASP A 409 5.70 8.76 15.56
CA ASP A 409 4.76 9.66 14.85
C ASP A 409 4.44 9.28 13.38
N ALA A 410 5.01 8.19 12.87
CA ALA A 410 4.64 7.69 11.54
C ALA A 410 3.32 6.92 11.57
N LYS A 411 2.59 7.01 10.45
CA LYS A 411 1.43 6.15 10.13
C LYS A 411 1.77 5.34 8.90
N ILE A 412 1.41 4.08 8.89
CA ILE A 412 1.68 3.17 7.80
C ILE A 412 0.47 2.33 7.45
N SER A 413 0.50 1.75 6.26
CA SER A 413 -0.41 0.69 5.85
C SER A 413 0.27 -0.66 6.04
N VAL A 414 -0.49 -1.64 6.55
CA VAL A 414 0.01 -3.00 6.74
C VAL A 414 -0.97 -4.03 6.22
N LYS A 415 -0.44 -5.11 5.68
CA LYS A 415 -1.17 -6.33 5.40
C LYS A 415 -1.02 -7.29 6.58
N PHE A 416 -2.14 -7.67 7.16
CA PHE A 416 -2.25 -8.74 8.15
C PHE A 416 -2.68 -10.01 7.45
N SER A 417 -1.95 -11.09 7.62
CA SER A 417 -2.30 -12.41 7.10
C SER A 417 -2.29 -13.46 8.20
N VAL A 418 -3.16 -14.47 8.07
CA VAL A 418 -3.27 -15.59 9.00
C VAL A 418 -3.91 -16.78 8.30
N ASP A 419 -3.46 -17.98 8.60
CA ASP A 419 -4.12 -19.19 8.16
C ASP A 419 -5.24 -19.54 9.14
N ILE A 420 -6.46 -19.75 8.61
CA ILE A 420 -7.68 -19.97 9.42
C ILE A 420 -8.46 -21.18 8.94
N CYS A 421 -9.12 -21.86 9.88
CA CYS A 421 -10.09 -22.90 9.55
C CYS A 421 -11.20 -22.99 10.58
N ARG A 422 -12.38 -23.46 10.18
CA ARG A 422 -13.44 -23.88 11.09
C ARG A 422 -13.22 -25.33 11.53
N HIS A 423 -13.52 -25.64 12.79
CA HIS A 423 -13.47 -27.00 13.27
C HIS A 423 -14.54 -27.89 12.64
N SER A 424 -15.75 -27.37 12.39
CA SER A 424 -16.85 -28.08 11.74
C SER A 424 -17.78 -27.13 10.99
N ALA A 425 -18.69 -27.69 10.19
CA ALA A 425 -19.69 -26.91 9.45
C ALA A 425 -20.66 -26.12 10.36
N SER A 426 -20.84 -26.56 11.62
CA SER A 426 -21.71 -25.89 12.61
C SER A 426 -21.00 -24.75 13.35
N ASP A 427 -19.71 -24.59 13.18
CA ASP A 427 -18.97 -23.48 13.78
C ASP A 427 -19.19 -22.15 13.03
N CYS A 428 -18.99 -21.04 13.74
CA CYS A 428 -19.21 -19.72 13.16
C CYS A 428 -18.40 -19.50 11.89
N LYS A 429 -19.03 -18.79 10.94
CA LYS A 429 -18.43 -18.51 9.63
C LYS A 429 -17.61 -17.24 9.61
N PHE A 430 -17.75 -16.37 10.61
CA PHE A 430 -17.16 -15.06 10.61
C PHE A 430 -16.20 -14.88 11.78
N ILE A 431 -15.04 -14.29 11.46
CA ILE A 431 -14.09 -13.74 12.42
C ILE A 431 -14.04 -12.23 12.28
N TYR A 432 -13.52 -11.59 13.30
CA TYR A 432 -13.29 -10.15 13.36
C TYR A 432 -11.81 -9.91 13.64
N VAL A 433 -11.13 -9.28 12.70
CA VAL A 433 -9.77 -8.80 12.89
C VAL A 433 -9.85 -7.34 13.25
N THR A 434 -9.24 -6.97 14.36
CA THR A 434 -9.29 -5.61 14.89
C THR A 434 -7.90 -5.05 15.01
N ALA A 435 -7.70 -3.82 14.50
CA ALA A 435 -6.56 -2.98 14.80
C ALA A 435 -7.03 -1.83 15.69
N TYR A 436 -6.33 -1.58 16.79
CA TYR A 436 -6.67 -0.56 17.76
C TYR A 436 -5.42 0.16 18.27
N THR A 437 -5.43 1.49 18.25
CA THR A 437 -4.36 2.31 18.82
C THR A 437 -4.79 2.86 20.18
N PRO A 438 -4.17 2.44 21.29
CA PRO A 438 -4.51 2.91 22.62
C PRO A 438 -4.39 4.44 22.76
N GLY A 439 -5.40 5.05 23.36
CA GLY A 439 -5.41 6.51 23.63
C GLY A 439 -5.86 7.37 22.45
N VAL A 440 -6.17 6.78 21.30
CA VAL A 440 -6.76 7.49 20.16
C VAL A 440 -8.25 7.20 20.12
N GLU A 441 -9.07 8.25 20.21
CA GLU A 441 -10.52 8.13 20.21
C GLU A 441 -11.00 7.67 18.82
N ASN A 442 -11.90 6.69 18.78
CA ASN A 442 -12.49 6.11 17.57
C ASN A 442 -11.51 5.48 16.56
N ASP A 443 -10.33 5.04 17.00
CA ASP A 443 -9.33 4.40 16.13
C ASP A 443 -9.50 2.88 16.01
N GLU A 444 -10.57 2.29 16.53
CA GLU A 444 -10.82 0.86 16.39
C GLU A 444 -11.27 0.54 14.96
N LYS A 445 -10.43 -0.17 14.21
CA LYS A 445 -10.70 -0.65 12.86
C LYS A 445 -11.05 -2.13 12.92
N VAL A 446 -12.28 -2.49 12.61
CA VAL A 446 -12.78 -3.88 12.67
C VAL A 446 -13.13 -4.37 11.28
N ILE A 447 -12.45 -5.41 10.85
CA ILE A 447 -12.72 -6.06 9.56
C ILE A 447 -13.32 -7.44 9.81
N THR A 448 -14.42 -7.74 9.11
CA THR A 448 -15.11 -9.02 9.20
C THR A 448 -14.70 -9.92 8.05
N ALA A 449 -14.30 -11.15 8.35
CA ALA A 449 -13.95 -12.16 7.37
C ALA A 449 -14.86 -13.36 7.42
N GLU A 450 -15.23 -13.92 6.27
CA GLU A 450 -15.94 -15.19 6.16
C GLU A 450 -14.95 -16.34 5.97
N ILE A 451 -15.07 -17.38 6.83
CA ILE A 451 -14.24 -18.58 6.78
C ILE A 451 -14.95 -19.65 5.95
N SER A 452 -14.42 -19.97 4.79
CA SER A 452 -14.97 -21.02 3.91
C SER A 452 -14.44 -22.43 4.25
N THR A 453 -13.25 -22.54 4.81
CA THR A 453 -12.54 -23.80 5.04
C THR A 453 -12.95 -24.51 6.33
N ILE A 454 -13.03 -25.84 6.29
CA ILE A 454 -13.34 -26.70 7.43
C ILE A 454 -12.22 -27.72 7.58
N LYS A 455 -11.56 -27.75 8.74
CA LYS A 455 -10.43 -28.66 9.05
C LYS A 455 -9.22 -28.57 8.11
N VAL A 456 -9.20 -27.61 7.22
CA VAL A 456 -8.08 -27.29 6.35
C VAL A 456 -7.84 -25.80 6.49
N PHE A 457 -6.62 -25.44 6.80
CA PHE A 457 -6.22 -24.05 6.87
C PHE A 457 -6.25 -23.40 5.49
N GLY A 458 -6.75 -22.18 5.43
CA GLY A 458 -6.72 -21.34 4.26
C GLY A 458 -6.29 -19.94 4.65
N THR A 459 -5.43 -19.33 3.86
CA THR A 459 -4.89 -18.01 4.16
C THR A 459 -5.95 -16.93 4.00
N PHE A 460 -6.07 -16.09 5.02
CA PHE A 460 -6.86 -14.88 5.03
C PHE A 460 -5.92 -13.68 5.10
N GLU A 461 -6.17 -12.70 4.27
CA GLU A 461 -5.43 -11.45 4.22
C GLU A 461 -6.36 -10.25 4.38
N VAL A 462 -5.90 -9.22 5.07
CA VAL A 462 -6.61 -7.95 5.25
C VAL A 462 -5.63 -6.81 5.39
N GLU A 463 -6.02 -5.64 4.90
CA GLU A 463 -5.23 -4.43 4.95
C GLU A 463 -5.75 -3.47 6.02
N PHE A 464 -4.84 -2.89 6.79
CA PHE A 464 -5.12 -1.85 7.75
C PHE A 464 -4.30 -0.62 7.40
N HIS A 465 -4.98 0.50 7.25
CA HIS A 465 -4.37 1.79 6.94
C HIS A 465 -4.29 2.69 8.16
N ASN A 466 -3.36 3.63 8.15
CA ASN A 466 -3.12 4.59 9.24
C ASN A 466 -2.89 3.91 10.59
N VAL A 467 -2.13 2.82 10.63
CA VAL A 467 -1.66 2.20 11.85
C VAL A 467 -0.34 2.83 12.31
N THR A 468 -0.10 2.83 13.61
CA THR A 468 1.10 3.42 14.23
C THR A 468 1.89 2.36 14.98
N ARG A 469 3.07 2.71 15.48
CA ARG A 469 3.90 1.82 16.31
C ARG A 469 3.18 1.26 17.55
N ASP A 470 2.16 1.97 18.03
CA ASP A 470 1.42 1.60 19.24
C ASP A 470 0.13 0.82 18.93
N THR A 471 -0.19 0.63 17.65
CA THR A 471 -1.37 -0.14 17.25
C THR A 471 -1.22 -1.60 17.65
N THR A 472 -2.26 -2.12 18.28
CA THR A 472 -2.40 -3.52 18.69
C THR A 472 -3.39 -4.25 17.80
N PHE A 473 -3.21 -5.56 17.66
CA PHE A 473 -4.08 -6.39 16.83
C PHE A 473 -4.73 -7.49 17.65
N SER A 474 -5.96 -7.80 17.30
CA SER A 474 -6.67 -8.94 17.83
C SER A 474 -7.50 -9.64 16.77
N ILE A 475 -7.77 -10.93 16.99
CA ILE A 475 -8.63 -11.74 16.14
C ILE A 475 -9.61 -12.52 17.02
N GLY A 476 -10.88 -12.50 16.66
CA GLY A 476 -11.91 -13.07 17.52
C GLY A 476 -13.16 -13.53 16.80
N THR A 477 -14.03 -14.23 17.56
CA THR A 477 -15.35 -14.66 17.10
C THR A 477 -16.45 -13.92 17.87
N LYS A 478 -17.58 -13.70 17.22
CA LYS A 478 -18.80 -13.21 17.86
C LYS A 478 -19.89 -14.28 17.78
N VAL A 479 -20.77 -14.28 18.77
CA VAL A 479 -21.94 -15.15 18.75
C VAL A 479 -22.84 -14.78 17.58
N GLN A 480 -23.17 -15.78 16.77
CA GLN A 480 -24.10 -15.64 15.64
C GLN A 480 -25.40 -16.40 16.01
N THR A 481 -26.53 -15.83 15.59
CA THR A 481 -27.87 -16.34 15.96
C THR A 481 -28.12 -17.80 15.52
N ASP A 482 -27.38 -18.26 14.50
CA ASP A 482 -27.62 -19.56 13.86
C ASP A 482 -26.56 -20.63 14.21
N ASN A 483 -25.55 -20.29 15.02
CA ASN A 483 -24.46 -21.20 15.34
C ASN A 483 -24.37 -21.48 16.83
N SER A 484 -24.42 -22.78 17.19
CA SER A 484 -24.22 -23.25 18.55
C SER A 484 -22.75 -23.43 18.94
N SER A 485 -21.82 -23.15 18.02
CA SER A 485 -20.39 -23.38 18.17
C SER A 485 -19.60 -22.26 17.52
N THR A 486 -18.47 -21.91 18.12
CA THR A 486 -17.65 -20.77 17.69
C THR A 486 -16.16 -21.14 17.49
N ARG A 487 -15.87 -22.41 17.28
CA ARG A 487 -14.48 -22.92 17.20
C ARG A 487 -13.83 -22.56 15.88
N VAL A 488 -12.72 -21.82 15.96
CA VAL A 488 -11.89 -21.43 14.82
C VAL A 488 -10.43 -21.67 15.17
N GLY A 489 -9.70 -22.33 14.29
CA GLY A 489 -8.25 -22.55 14.36
C GLY A 489 -7.49 -21.45 13.60
N PHE A 490 -6.30 -21.11 14.10
CA PHE A 490 -5.41 -20.08 13.55
C PHE A 490 -3.97 -20.57 13.56
N ASP A 491 -3.25 -20.24 12.48
CA ASP A 491 -1.84 -20.53 12.29
C ASP A 491 -1.18 -19.47 11.40
N ASN A 492 0.16 -19.45 11.33
CA ASN A 492 0.95 -18.64 10.37
C ASN A 492 0.54 -17.16 10.32
N PHE A 493 0.68 -16.47 11.44
CA PHE A 493 0.41 -15.03 11.50
C PHE A 493 1.54 -14.21 10.90
N LYS A 494 1.18 -13.17 10.15
CA LYS A 494 2.16 -12.25 9.58
C LYS A 494 1.61 -10.83 9.43
N ILE A 495 2.46 -9.84 9.66
CA ILE A 495 2.18 -8.42 9.40
C ILE A 495 3.31 -7.83 8.57
N VAL A 496 2.96 -7.28 7.41
CA VAL A 496 3.92 -6.76 6.42
C VAL A 496 3.54 -5.33 6.07
N LYS A 497 4.53 -4.44 5.92
CA LYS A 497 4.31 -3.08 5.39
C LYS A 497 3.87 -3.14 3.93
N LEU A 498 2.81 -2.41 3.58
CA LEU A 498 2.33 -2.18 2.21
C LEU A 498 3.10 -1.08 1.52
#